data_0f010258cec4dd2b348bedaa13854cb9
#
_entry.id   0f010258cec4dd2b348bedaa13854cb9
#
_cell.length_a   1.000
_cell.length_b   1.000
_cell.length_c   1.000
_cell.angle_alpha   90.00
_cell.angle_beta   90.00
_cell.angle_gamma   90.00
#
_symmetry.space_group_name_H-M   'P 1'
#
loop_
_entity.id
_entity.type
_entity.pdbx_description
1 polymer ?
#
loop_
_entity_poly.entity_id
_entity_poly.type
_entity_poly.pdbx_seq_one_letter_code
_entity_poly.pdbx_strand_id
1 'polypeptide(L)'
;MPGRSALAVGAIALALVSGGIGGAVGAWSVRDSSGPVVNSLDAPKPDTQSVAAAPEGSVQAVADKVVPSVVRIEVAGRTGAGEGSGVVLSSDGLILTNNHVVAGGGQGAQLTVFFSDGSTAPATVVGADAVSDIAVIRTEGRTDLTPIELGSSENLAVGQEVVAVGSPLGLQSTVTAGIVSALNRPVSTSGDNANQASVIDAIQTDAAINPGNSGGALVDMKGRLVGINTAIATAGGQSGSIGLGFAIPVEQARRVAQELVDTGKATHAIIGVQVPSRDDAYGARVVEVVPDGPADRAGIPDNAIIVRIDDRVVTDGDSLIAAIRSRAPGDTVKITYKTPDGNETTVDVVTASDSAGR
;
A
#
# COMPACT_ATOMS: atom_id res chain seq x y z
N MET A 1 88.57 -50.91 -12.21
CA MET A 1 87.12 -50.62 -12.59
C MET A 1 86.26 -50.98 -11.35
N PRO A 2 85.55 -50.11 -10.76
CA PRO A 2 84.68 -50.44 -9.60
C PRO A 2 83.57 -51.36 -10.10
N GLY A 3 83.44 -52.52 -9.39
CA GLY A 3 82.50 -53.58 -9.77
C GLY A 3 81.03 -53.12 -9.74
N ARG A 4 80.23 -53.71 -10.61
CA ARG A 4 78.78 -53.49 -10.78
C ARG A 4 77.97 -53.52 -9.46
N SER A 5 78.52 -54.22 -8.45
CA SER A 5 77.91 -54.28 -7.11
C SER A 5 78.00 -52.97 -6.32
N ALA A 6 79.10 -52.22 -6.47
CA ALA A 6 79.24 -50.92 -5.75
C ALA A 6 78.31 -49.82 -6.33
N LEU A 7 78.05 -49.88 -7.63
CA LEU A 7 77.11 -48.98 -8.25
C LEU A 7 75.62 -49.29 -7.87
N ALA A 8 75.28 -50.58 -7.71
CA ALA A 8 73.94 -50.98 -7.27
C ALA A 8 73.65 -50.58 -5.81
N VAL A 9 74.62 -50.75 -4.93
CA VAL A 9 74.52 -50.34 -3.49
C VAL A 9 74.40 -48.81 -3.36
N GLY A 10 75.19 -48.07 -4.19
CA GLY A 10 75.12 -46.61 -4.18
C GLY A 10 73.73 -46.07 -4.71
N ALA A 11 73.16 -46.72 -5.75
CA ALA A 11 71.83 -46.37 -6.28
C ALA A 11 70.72 -46.68 -5.25
N ILE A 12 70.78 -47.80 -4.55
CA ILE A 12 69.80 -48.13 -3.48
C ILE A 12 69.89 -47.16 -2.30
N ALA A 13 71.09 -46.80 -1.88
CA ALA A 13 71.32 -45.85 -0.80
C ALA A 13 70.81 -44.46 -1.19
N LEU A 14 71.06 -44.03 -2.42
CA LEU A 14 70.52 -42.73 -2.95
C LEU A 14 68.98 -42.72 -3.03
N ALA A 15 68.37 -43.83 -3.45
CA ALA A 15 66.91 -43.97 -3.52
C ALA A 15 66.24 -43.97 -2.16
N LEU A 16 66.89 -44.61 -1.13
CA LEU A 16 66.38 -44.60 0.24
C LEU A 16 66.55 -43.26 0.93
N VAL A 17 67.64 -42.51 0.69
CA VAL A 17 67.83 -41.17 1.21
C VAL A 17 66.89 -40.17 0.55
N SER A 18 66.73 -40.19 -0.76
CA SER A 18 65.78 -39.30 -1.49
C SER A 18 64.32 -39.62 -1.18
N GLY A 19 63.98 -40.90 -1.03
CA GLY A 19 62.64 -41.34 -0.60
C GLY A 19 62.30 -40.92 0.82
N GLY A 20 63.28 -41.03 1.75
CA GLY A 20 63.13 -40.62 3.12
C GLY A 20 62.98 -39.11 3.28
N ILE A 21 63.81 -38.31 2.59
CA ILE A 21 63.67 -36.84 2.61
C ILE A 21 62.39 -36.39 1.93
N GLY A 22 62.01 -36.94 0.78
CA GLY A 22 60.81 -36.65 0.07
C GLY A 22 59.55 -37.01 0.87
N GLY A 23 59.57 -38.18 1.57
CA GLY A 23 58.47 -38.59 2.45
C GLY A 23 58.32 -37.71 3.68
N ALA A 24 59.46 -37.28 4.31
CA ALA A 24 59.44 -36.40 5.47
C ALA A 24 58.92 -34.97 5.09
N VAL A 25 59.37 -34.41 3.95
CA VAL A 25 58.93 -33.11 3.47
C VAL A 25 57.46 -33.18 3.01
N GLY A 26 57.04 -34.26 2.35
CA GLY A 26 55.65 -34.48 1.99
C GLY A 26 54.71 -34.62 3.20
N ALA A 27 55.16 -35.36 4.23
CA ALA A 27 54.40 -35.51 5.48
C ALA A 27 54.33 -34.18 6.29
N TRP A 28 55.38 -33.34 6.18
CA TRP A 28 55.37 -32.02 6.83
C TRP A 28 54.47 -31.03 6.10
N SER A 29 54.47 -31.00 4.77
CA SER A 29 53.59 -30.13 3.97
C SER A 29 52.10 -30.53 4.01
N VAL A 30 51.79 -31.80 4.33
CA VAL A 30 50.38 -32.24 4.51
C VAL A 30 49.86 -31.96 5.93
N ARG A 31 50.76 -31.82 6.93
CA ARG A 31 50.31 -31.47 8.29
C ARG A 31 49.94 -30.03 8.51
N ASP A 32 50.37 -29.11 7.64
CA ASP A 32 50.13 -27.67 7.81
C ASP A 32 48.96 -27.13 6.95
N SER A 33 48.23 -27.99 6.25
CA SER A 33 47.08 -27.55 5.44
C SER A 33 45.73 -27.60 6.19
N SER A 34 45.74 -27.90 7.50
CA SER A 34 44.58 -27.67 8.35
C SER A 34 44.68 -26.24 8.90
N GLY A 35 44.35 -25.25 8.11
CA GLY A 35 44.09 -23.91 8.65
C GLY A 35 43.10 -24.02 9.82
N PRO A 36 43.16 -23.12 10.78
CA PRO A 36 42.24 -23.17 11.93
C PRO A 36 40.79 -23.18 11.37
N VAL A 37 40.04 -24.21 11.75
CA VAL A 37 38.61 -24.26 11.45
C VAL A 37 37.99 -23.09 12.19
N VAL A 38 37.68 -21.99 11.46
CA VAL A 38 36.95 -20.84 12.01
C VAL A 38 35.49 -21.26 12.13
N ASN A 39 35.05 -21.52 13.35
CA ASN A 39 33.67 -21.78 13.65
C ASN A 39 32.99 -20.47 14.06
N SER A 40 32.03 -20.00 13.29
CA SER A 40 31.30 -18.77 13.60
C SER A 40 30.55 -18.82 14.94
N LEU A 41 30.27 -20.03 15.45
CA LEU A 41 29.63 -20.21 16.77
C LEU A 41 30.60 -19.92 17.95
N ASP A 42 31.92 -19.97 17.71
CA ASP A 42 32.94 -19.66 18.71
C ASP A 42 33.39 -18.19 18.66
N ALA A 43 32.83 -17.41 17.71
CA ALA A 43 33.08 -15.97 17.63
C ALA A 43 32.55 -15.27 18.89
N PRO A 44 33.31 -14.35 19.52
CA PRO A 44 32.83 -13.56 20.64
C PRO A 44 31.56 -12.83 20.19
N LYS A 45 30.53 -12.79 21.07
CA LYS A 45 29.33 -11.98 20.82
C LYS A 45 29.77 -10.57 20.43
N PRO A 46 29.24 -10.03 19.31
CA PRO A 46 29.47 -8.62 18.99
C PRO A 46 29.00 -7.79 20.18
N ASP A 47 29.77 -6.77 20.54
CA ASP A 47 29.34 -5.80 21.54
C ASP A 47 27.99 -5.26 21.12
N THR A 48 26.99 -5.35 21.99
CA THR A 48 25.67 -4.70 21.80
C THR A 48 25.88 -3.19 21.93
N GLN A 49 26.45 -2.59 20.90
CA GLN A 49 26.41 -1.14 20.77
C GLN A 49 24.93 -0.75 20.62
N SER A 50 24.50 0.21 21.42
CA SER A 50 23.18 0.84 21.22
C SER A 50 23.07 1.23 19.75
N VAL A 51 22.00 0.79 19.09
CA VAL A 51 21.74 1.15 17.68
C VAL A 51 21.81 2.67 17.61
N ALA A 52 22.77 3.20 16.85
CA ALA A 52 22.86 4.64 16.61
C ALA A 52 21.52 5.12 16.05
N ALA A 53 21.13 6.35 16.39
CA ALA A 53 19.89 6.95 15.84
C ALA A 53 19.87 6.76 14.32
N ALA A 54 18.73 6.32 13.80
CA ALA A 54 18.60 6.07 12.37
C ALA A 54 18.90 7.36 11.57
N PRO A 55 19.66 7.28 10.47
CA PRO A 55 19.91 8.43 9.62
C PRO A 55 18.59 9.04 9.16
N GLU A 56 18.51 10.37 9.16
CA GLU A 56 17.34 11.09 8.63
C GLU A 56 17.08 10.67 7.18
N GLY A 57 15.82 10.43 6.82
CA GLY A 57 15.44 9.95 5.49
C GLY A 57 15.65 8.46 5.26
N SER A 58 16.06 7.68 6.28
CA SER A 58 16.08 6.22 6.17
C SER A 58 14.70 5.63 6.47
N VAL A 59 14.41 4.44 5.91
CA VAL A 59 13.18 3.69 6.21
C VAL A 59 13.03 3.44 7.71
N GLN A 60 14.14 3.20 8.42
CA GLN A 60 14.12 3.03 9.88
C GLN A 60 13.65 4.30 10.59
N ALA A 61 14.16 5.48 10.22
CA ALA A 61 13.71 6.76 10.83
C ALA A 61 12.23 7.04 10.54
N VAL A 62 11.76 6.71 9.33
CA VAL A 62 10.34 6.78 8.98
C VAL A 62 9.51 5.84 9.85
N ALA A 63 9.95 4.59 10.01
CA ALA A 63 9.27 3.61 10.85
C ALA A 63 9.18 4.06 12.30
N ASP A 64 10.28 4.52 12.90
CA ASP A 64 10.33 5.01 14.29
C ASP A 64 9.35 6.17 14.52
N LYS A 65 9.18 7.04 13.51
CA LYS A 65 8.24 8.18 13.56
C LYS A 65 6.77 7.74 13.40
N VAL A 66 6.50 6.81 12.49
CA VAL A 66 5.12 6.50 12.03
C VAL A 66 4.44 5.38 12.82
N VAL A 67 5.21 4.37 13.26
CA VAL A 67 4.67 3.21 14.00
C VAL A 67 3.80 3.60 15.20
N PRO A 68 4.13 4.62 16.02
CA PRO A 68 3.26 5.04 17.12
C PRO A 68 1.89 5.56 16.69
N SER A 69 1.73 5.97 15.42
CA SER A 69 0.47 6.49 14.86
C SER A 69 -0.33 5.43 14.09
N VAL A 70 0.15 4.17 14.03
CA VAL A 70 -0.53 3.09 13.32
C VAL A 70 -0.97 2.02 14.32
N VAL A 71 -2.23 1.61 14.21
CA VAL A 71 -2.87 0.66 15.11
C VAL A 71 -3.36 -0.55 14.36
N ARG A 72 -3.56 -1.66 15.08
CA ARG A 72 -4.30 -2.83 14.60
C ARG A 72 -5.75 -2.71 15.06
N ILE A 73 -6.66 -3.09 14.17
CA ILE A 73 -8.09 -3.13 14.43
C ILE A 73 -8.56 -4.56 14.28
N GLU A 74 -9.17 -5.11 15.32
CA GLU A 74 -9.90 -6.38 15.26
C GLU A 74 -11.38 -6.10 15.32
N VAL A 75 -12.12 -6.79 14.46
CA VAL A 75 -13.58 -6.74 14.38
C VAL A 75 -14.12 -8.12 14.63
N ALA A 76 -14.90 -8.27 15.68
CA ALA A 76 -15.57 -9.52 16.02
C ALA A 76 -17.09 -9.35 15.97
N GLY A 77 -17.74 -10.12 15.11
CA GLY A 77 -19.18 -10.03 14.91
C GLY A 77 -19.83 -11.38 14.67
N ARG A 78 -21.16 -11.38 14.59
CA ARG A 78 -21.96 -12.61 14.41
C ARG A 78 -21.83 -13.21 13.01
N THR A 79 -21.48 -12.38 12.01
CA THR A 79 -21.37 -12.78 10.60
C THR A 79 -19.94 -13.08 10.20
N GLY A 80 -18.96 -12.74 11.04
CA GLY A 80 -17.54 -12.93 10.73
C GLY A 80 -16.62 -12.19 11.69
N ALA A 81 -15.34 -12.33 11.43
CA ALA A 81 -14.28 -11.56 12.06
C ALA A 81 -13.51 -10.85 10.96
N GLY A 82 -13.01 -9.66 11.25
CA GLY A 82 -12.15 -8.88 10.37
C GLY A 82 -10.91 -8.40 11.10
N GLU A 83 -9.83 -8.18 10.38
CA GLU A 83 -8.61 -7.59 10.90
C GLU A 83 -8.06 -6.60 9.88
N GLY A 84 -7.51 -5.51 10.37
CA GLY A 84 -6.84 -4.52 9.56
C GLY A 84 -6.03 -3.55 10.41
N SER A 85 -5.59 -2.50 9.77
CA SER A 85 -4.85 -1.41 10.39
C SER A 85 -5.69 -0.14 10.46
N GLY A 86 -5.22 0.83 11.24
CA GLY A 86 -5.77 2.17 11.28
C GLY A 86 -4.68 3.21 11.53
N VAL A 87 -4.97 4.45 11.21
CA VAL A 87 -4.09 5.59 11.36
C VAL A 87 -4.69 6.58 12.35
N VAL A 88 -3.97 6.90 13.39
CA VAL A 88 -4.40 7.84 14.43
C VAL A 88 -4.46 9.26 13.85
N LEU A 89 -5.64 9.88 13.89
CA LEU A 89 -5.86 11.26 13.43
C LEU A 89 -5.81 12.29 14.56
N SER A 90 -6.18 11.88 15.78
CA SER A 90 -6.18 12.78 16.94
C SER A 90 -5.73 12.09 18.22
N SER A 91 -5.20 12.87 19.15
CA SER A 91 -4.73 12.36 20.45
C SER A 91 -5.85 11.79 21.31
N ASP A 92 -7.10 12.18 21.06
CA ASP A 92 -8.31 11.75 21.78
C ASP A 92 -8.99 10.52 21.18
N GLY A 93 -8.32 9.82 20.24
CA GLY A 93 -8.76 8.51 19.80
C GLY A 93 -9.50 8.43 18.47
N LEU A 94 -9.47 9.47 17.66
CA LEU A 94 -10.01 9.40 16.29
C LEU A 94 -9.02 8.65 15.39
N ILE A 95 -9.50 7.63 14.69
CA ILE A 95 -8.68 6.73 13.85
C ILE A 95 -9.34 6.58 12.49
N LEU A 96 -8.54 6.72 11.44
CA LEU A 96 -8.91 6.49 10.05
C LEU A 96 -8.55 5.07 9.65
N THR A 97 -9.44 4.40 8.91
CA THR A 97 -9.23 3.04 8.40
C THR A 97 -10.03 2.83 7.11
N ASN A 98 -10.01 1.61 6.55
CA ASN A 98 -10.89 1.25 5.45
C ASN A 98 -12.29 0.83 5.92
N ASN A 99 -13.29 1.09 5.08
CA ASN A 99 -14.65 0.63 5.33
C ASN A 99 -14.73 -0.91 5.42
N HIS A 100 -14.08 -1.63 4.51
CA HIS A 100 -14.12 -3.09 4.51
C HIS A 100 -13.54 -3.71 5.79
N VAL A 101 -12.63 -3.03 6.49
CA VAL A 101 -12.09 -3.48 7.79
C VAL A 101 -13.21 -3.49 8.84
N VAL A 102 -13.98 -2.41 8.93
CA VAL A 102 -15.03 -2.27 9.97
C VAL A 102 -16.33 -2.99 9.59
N ALA A 103 -16.59 -3.20 8.30
CA ALA A 103 -17.80 -3.86 7.80
C ALA A 103 -17.79 -5.38 8.02
N GLY A 104 -16.62 -6.02 8.16
CA GLY A 104 -16.45 -7.48 8.18
C GLY A 104 -17.20 -8.21 9.30
N GLY A 105 -17.54 -7.54 10.39
CA GLY A 105 -18.27 -8.14 11.52
C GLY A 105 -19.79 -8.03 11.47
N GLY A 106 -20.35 -7.25 10.52
CA GLY A 106 -21.78 -6.95 10.43
C GLY A 106 -22.31 -6.03 11.54
N GLN A 107 -23.63 -5.87 11.60
CA GLN A 107 -24.26 -5.00 12.60
C GLN A 107 -24.01 -5.48 14.04
N GLY A 108 -23.59 -4.53 14.91
CA GLY A 108 -23.29 -4.80 16.31
C GLY A 108 -21.96 -5.50 16.56
N ALA A 109 -21.06 -5.50 15.58
CA ALA A 109 -19.72 -6.00 15.77
C ALA A 109 -18.96 -5.20 16.84
N GLN A 110 -18.13 -5.91 17.61
CA GLN A 110 -17.22 -5.29 18.57
C GLN A 110 -15.90 -4.98 17.89
N LEU A 111 -15.45 -3.75 18.04
CA LEU A 111 -14.15 -3.30 17.57
C LEU A 111 -13.20 -3.18 18.75
N THR A 112 -12.00 -3.76 18.59
CA THR A 112 -10.89 -3.63 19.53
C THR A 112 -9.69 -3.09 18.81
N VAL A 113 -9.13 -1.99 19.33
CA VAL A 113 -7.92 -1.37 18.80
C VAL A 113 -6.74 -1.76 19.66
N PHE A 114 -5.64 -2.16 19.02
CA PHE A 114 -4.37 -2.54 19.64
C PHE A 114 -3.32 -1.51 19.25
N PHE A 115 -2.70 -0.90 20.23
CA PHE A 115 -1.70 0.14 20.06
C PHE A 115 -0.28 -0.42 20.04
N SER A 116 0.67 0.38 19.54
CA SER A 116 2.09 0.01 19.45
C SER A 116 2.75 -0.23 20.82
N ASP A 117 2.20 0.34 21.90
CA ASP A 117 2.64 0.14 23.28
C ASP A 117 2.14 -1.18 23.91
N GLY A 118 1.35 -1.98 23.15
CA GLY A 118 0.74 -3.22 23.61
C GLY A 118 -0.58 -3.04 24.36
N SER A 119 -1.03 -1.83 24.58
CA SER A 119 -2.35 -1.55 25.19
C SER A 119 -3.48 -1.75 24.19
N THR A 120 -4.70 -1.91 24.71
CA THR A 120 -5.91 -2.09 23.88
C THR A 120 -7.02 -1.18 24.37
N ALA A 121 -7.92 -0.81 23.46
CA ALA A 121 -9.14 -0.08 23.80
C ALA A 121 -10.32 -0.54 22.93
N PRO A 122 -11.55 -0.56 23.43
CA PRO A 122 -12.73 -0.68 22.60
C PRO A 122 -12.90 0.55 21.71
N ALA A 123 -13.57 0.35 20.57
CA ALA A 123 -13.85 1.45 19.65
C ALA A 123 -15.27 1.37 19.09
N THR A 124 -15.76 2.50 18.62
CA THR A 124 -17.05 2.64 17.95
C THR A 124 -16.86 3.26 16.57
N VAL A 125 -17.70 2.88 15.61
CA VAL A 125 -17.71 3.49 14.27
C VAL A 125 -18.37 4.86 14.35
N VAL A 126 -17.63 5.92 13.95
CA VAL A 126 -18.14 7.28 13.82
C VAL A 126 -18.90 7.43 12.50
N GLY A 127 -18.33 6.89 11.43
CA GLY A 127 -18.94 6.84 10.12
C GLY A 127 -18.14 5.95 9.18
N ALA A 128 -18.79 5.42 8.15
CA ALA A 128 -18.17 4.56 7.17
C ALA A 128 -18.78 4.80 5.79
N ASP A 129 -17.93 4.78 4.77
CA ASP A 129 -18.30 5.00 3.38
C ASP A 129 -17.75 3.90 2.48
N ALA A 130 -18.66 3.08 1.96
CA ALA A 130 -18.30 1.96 1.10
C ALA A 130 -17.83 2.41 -0.30
N VAL A 131 -18.21 3.62 -0.74
CA VAL A 131 -17.87 4.13 -2.08
C VAL A 131 -16.39 4.52 -2.16
N SER A 132 -15.86 5.17 -1.14
CA SER A 132 -14.44 5.52 -1.07
C SER A 132 -13.59 4.49 -0.33
N ASP A 133 -14.22 3.47 0.27
CA ASP A 133 -13.58 2.50 1.17
C ASP A 133 -12.88 3.16 2.38
N ILE A 134 -13.48 4.22 2.93
CA ILE A 134 -12.99 4.94 4.10
C ILE A 134 -13.96 4.77 5.28
N ALA A 135 -13.40 4.60 6.47
CA ALA A 135 -14.13 4.66 7.73
C ALA A 135 -13.37 5.43 8.80
N VAL A 136 -14.11 5.99 9.73
CA VAL A 136 -13.57 6.63 10.93
C VAL A 136 -14.16 5.92 12.14
N ILE A 137 -13.27 5.55 13.06
CA ILE A 137 -13.64 4.98 14.35
C ILE A 137 -13.10 5.86 15.48
N ARG A 138 -13.69 5.74 16.66
CA ARG A 138 -13.23 6.41 17.87
C ARG A 138 -12.99 5.39 18.97
N THR A 139 -11.80 5.42 19.55
CA THR A 139 -11.47 4.63 20.75
C THR A 139 -11.96 5.32 22.02
N GLU A 140 -12.26 4.53 23.03
CA GLU A 140 -12.69 5.03 24.33
C GLU A 140 -11.50 5.12 25.30
N GLY A 141 -11.50 6.18 26.13
CA GLY A 141 -10.59 6.28 27.26
C GLY A 141 -9.13 6.60 26.93
N ARG A 142 -8.81 7.00 25.69
CA ARG A 142 -7.46 7.42 25.27
C ARG A 142 -7.42 8.91 24.99
N THR A 143 -6.33 9.56 25.47
CA THR A 143 -6.09 11.02 25.28
C THR A 143 -4.63 11.33 24.99
N ASP A 144 -3.81 10.32 24.85
CA ASP A 144 -2.34 10.35 24.78
C ASP A 144 -1.79 9.79 23.48
N LEU A 145 -2.64 9.58 22.47
CA LEU A 145 -2.22 9.00 21.20
C LEU A 145 -1.39 10.00 20.39
N THR A 146 -0.50 9.47 19.55
CA THR A 146 0.33 10.25 18.63
C THR A 146 -0.37 10.35 17.26
N PRO A 147 -0.92 11.53 16.87
CA PRO A 147 -1.51 11.69 15.55
C PRO A 147 -0.46 11.64 14.46
N ILE A 148 -0.83 11.07 13.31
CA ILE A 148 0.03 11.09 12.13
C ILE A 148 0.15 12.50 11.56
N GLU A 149 1.32 12.83 11.02
CA GLU A 149 1.50 14.05 10.25
C GLU A 149 0.94 13.86 8.83
N LEU A 150 0.04 14.75 8.40
CA LEU A 150 -0.51 14.71 7.05
C LEU A 150 0.49 15.29 6.04
N GLY A 151 0.69 14.58 4.95
CA GLY A 151 1.41 15.04 3.77
C GLY A 151 0.45 15.50 2.67
N SER A 152 0.86 15.33 1.42
CA SER A 152 0.03 15.55 0.23
C SER A 152 0.30 14.49 -0.82
N SER A 153 -0.75 13.98 -1.43
CA SER A 153 -0.67 13.09 -2.60
C SER A 153 -0.66 13.84 -3.94
N GLU A 154 -1.02 15.12 -3.96
CA GLU A 154 -1.08 15.93 -5.19
C GLU A 154 0.29 16.15 -5.84
N ASN A 155 1.36 16.15 -5.03
CA ASN A 155 2.73 16.39 -5.48
C ASN A 155 3.57 15.11 -5.57
N LEU A 156 2.94 13.94 -5.50
CA LEU A 156 3.64 12.68 -5.69
C LEU A 156 4.10 12.51 -7.13
N ALA A 157 5.27 11.92 -7.30
CA ALA A 157 5.81 11.57 -8.61
C ALA A 157 6.07 10.07 -8.70
N VAL A 158 5.87 9.49 -9.90
CA VAL A 158 6.25 8.12 -10.19
C VAL A 158 7.75 7.95 -9.96
N GLY A 159 8.16 6.91 -9.25
CA GLY A 159 9.53 6.66 -8.81
C GLY A 159 9.88 7.27 -7.44
N GLN A 160 9.00 8.08 -6.83
CA GLN A 160 9.22 8.61 -5.49
C GLN A 160 9.14 7.49 -4.44
N GLU A 161 10.10 7.44 -3.51
CA GLU A 161 10.14 6.49 -2.43
C GLU A 161 8.98 6.71 -1.44
N VAL A 162 8.38 5.61 -1.01
CA VAL A 162 7.30 5.57 -0.02
C VAL A 162 7.48 4.37 0.91
N VAL A 163 6.89 4.49 2.09
CA VAL A 163 6.90 3.43 3.11
C VAL A 163 5.46 3.11 3.47
N ALA A 164 5.09 1.84 3.38
CA ALA A 164 3.81 1.35 3.85
C ALA A 164 3.96 0.78 5.26
N VAL A 165 3.10 1.21 6.16
CA VAL A 165 3.07 0.78 7.56
C VAL A 165 1.69 0.23 7.87
N GLY A 166 1.67 -0.96 8.46
CA GLY A 166 0.46 -1.62 8.94
C GLY A 166 0.75 -2.41 10.21
N SER A 167 -0.25 -3.02 10.80
CA SER A 167 -0.12 -3.83 12.03
C SER A 167 -0.86 -5.17 11.90
N PRO A 168 -0.44 -6.05 10.96
CA PRO A 168 -1.13 -7.32 10.69
C PRO A 168 -0.84 -8.39 11.74
N LEU A 169 -1.79 -9.33 11.92
CA LEU A 169 -1.63 -10.66 12.56
C LEU A 169 -1.09 -10.64 14.00
N GLY A 170 -1.39 -9.62 14.80
CA GLY A 170 -0.91 -9.56 16.20
C GLY A 170 0.59 -9.39 16.33
N LEU A 171 1.31 -9.21 15.22
CA LEU A 171 2.70 -8.86 15.18
C LEU A 171 2.84 -7.34 15.35
N GLN A 172 3.86 -6.91 16.10
CA GLN A 172 4.20 -5.49 16.17
C GLN A 172 4.49 -4.99 14.76
N SER A 173 3.80 -3.96 14.34
CA SER A 173 3.89 -3.18 13.10
C SER A 173 4.75 -3.76 11.96
N THR A 174 4.16 -3.94 10.80
CA THR A 174 4.86 -4.34 9.57
C THR A 174 5.19 -3.09 8.76
N VAL A 175 6.45 -2.96 8.38
CA VAL A 175 6.95 -1.86 7.56
C VAL A 175 7.50 -2.44 6.26
N THR A 176 7.04 -1.92 5.13
CA THR A 176 7.55 -2.26 3.81
C THR A 176 7.87 -0.99 3.04
N ALA A 177 8.95 -1.00 2.27
CA ALA A 177 9.38 0.14 1.46
C ALA A 177 9.25 -0.17 -0.02
N GLY A 178 8.98 0.85 -0.82
CA GLY A 178 8.87 0.78 -2.25
C GLY A 178 8.82 2.17 -2.87
N ILE A 179 8.24 2.27 -4.05
CA ILE A 179 8.07 3.53 -4.78
C ILE A 179 6.61 3.73 -5.20
N VAL A 180 6.27 4.94 -5.55
CA VAL A 180 5.06 5.22 -6.32
C VAL A 180 5.25 4.63 -7.73
N SER A 181 4.55 3.56 -8.05
CA SER A 181 4.63 2.87 -9.34
C SER A 181 3.76 3.53 -10.41
N ALA A 182 2.60 4.05 -10.01
CA ALA A 182 1.68 4.83 -10.86
C ALA A 182 0.76 5.69 -9.99
N LEU A 183 0.19 6.71 -10.60
CA LEU A 183 -0.84 7.56 -10.01
C LEU A 183 -2.14 7.42 -10.82
N ASN A 184 -3.24 7.83 -10.19
CA ASN A 184 -4.55 7.88 -10.84
C ASN A 184 -4.99 6.53 -11.43
N ARG A 185 -4.76 5.44 -10.70
CA ARG A 185 -5.18 4.10 -11.11
C ARG A 185 -6.63 3.85 -10.71
N PRO A 186 -7.54 3.62 -11.67
CA PRO A 186 -8.87 3.16 -11.35
C PRO A 186 -8.78 1.73 -10.79
N VAL A 187 -9.25 1.54 -9.58
CA VAL A 187 -9.25 0.23 -8.92
C VAL A 187 -10.63 -0.06 -8.39
N SER A 188 -11.22 -1.15 -8.86
CA SER A 188 -12.50 -1.62 -8.37
C SER A 188 -12.30 -2.37 -7.05
N THR A 189 -12.93 -1.91 -5.98
CA THR A 189 -13.00 -2.63 -4.72
C THR A 189 -14.22 -3.55 -4.76
N SER A 190 -14.02 -4.83 -4.44
CA SER A 190 -15.14 -5.77 -4.32
C SER A 190 -15.91 -5.46 -3.04
N GLY A 191 -17.03 -4.73 -3.15
CA GLY A 191 -18.02 -4.69 -2.09
C GLY A 191 -18.74 -6.05 -2.00
N ASP A 192 -19.18 -6.44 -0.81
CA ASP A 192 -19.91 -7.70 -0.55
C ASP A 192 -21.23 -7.87 -1.34
N ASN A 193 -21.66 -6.83 -2.04
CA ASN A 193 -22.80 -6.85 -2.94
C ASN A 193 -22.36 -6.52 -4.38
N ALA A 194 -22.52 -7.45 -5.28
CA ALA A 194 -22.18 -7.38 -6.71
C ALA A 194 -22.80 -6.17 -7.47
N ASN A 195 -23.64 -5.36 -6.82
CA ASN A 195 -24.30 -4.18 -7.38
C ASN A 195 -23.67 -2.84 -6.97
N GLN A 196 -22.59 -2.83 -6.18
CA GLN A 196 -21.88 -1.62 -5.77
C GLN A 196 -20.38 -1.82 -5.85
N ALA A 197 -19.85 -2.15 -7.04
CA ALA A 197 -18.41 -2.05 -7.26
C ALA A 197 -18.00 -0.59 -7.04
N SER A 198 -17.27 -0.35 -5.95
CA SER A 198 -16.65 0.94 -5.72
C SER A 198 -15.42 1.05 -6.60
N VAL A 199 -15.27 2.15 -7.31
CA VAL A 199 -14.06 2.45 -8.07
C VAL A 199 -13.37 3.61 -7.38
N ILE A 200 -12.16 3.37 -6.89
CA ILE A 200 -11.30 4.38 -6.27
C ILE A 200 -10.21 4.85 -7.24
N ASP A 201 -9.77 6.07 -7.06
CA ASP A 201 -8.62 6.65 -7.77
C ASP A 201 -7.36 6.40 -6.92
N ALA A 202 -6.61 5.33 -7.21
CA ALA A 202 -5.58 4.85 -6.32
C ALA A 202 -4.17 5.30 -6.71
N ILE A 203 -3.32 5.49 -5.69
CA ILE A 203 -1.86 5.46 -5.80
C ILE A 203 -1.46 3.99 -5.89
N GLN A 204 -0.69 3.62 -6.92
CA GLN A 204 -0.09 2.29 -7.03
C GLN A 204 1.34 2.32 -6.49
N THR A 205 1.70 1.32 -5.69
CA THR A 205 3.05 1.14 -5.13
C THR A 205 3.49 -0.32 -5.25
N ASP A 206 4.80 -0.56 -5.30
CA ASP A 206 5.40 -1.89 -5.18
C ASP A 206 5.80 -2.24 -3.74
N ALA A 207 5.68 -1.28 -2.79
CA ALA A 207 5.71 -1.61 -1.38
C ALA A 207 4.70 -2.73 -1.08
N ALA A 208 5.13 -3.78 -0.38
CA ALA A 208 4.29 -4.96 -0.18
C ALA A 208 3.07 -4.65 0.69
N ILE A 209 1.90 -4.60 0.07
CA ILE A 209 0.60 -4.50 0.74
C ILE A 209 -0.02 -5.90 0.79
N ASN A 210 -0.26 -6.39 1.99
CA ASN A 210 -0.82 -7.70 2.27
C ASN A 210 -2.07 -7.55 3.16
N PRO A 211 -2.92 -8.58 3.26
CA PRO A 211 -4.01 -8.61 4.26
C PRO A 211 -3.49 -8.23 5.65
N GLY A 212 -4.20 -7.34 6.33
CA GLY A 212 -3.80 -6.74 7.60
C GLY A 212 -3.12 -5.36 7.47
N ASN A 213 -2.52 -5.01 6.33
CA ASN A 213 -2.03 -3.65 6.07
C ASN A 213 -3.13 -2.68 5.64
N SER A 214 -4.31 -3.18 5.22
CA SER A 214 -5.48 -2.35 4.86
C SER A 214 -5.86 -1.41 6.00
N GLY A 215 -6.08 -0.14 5.69
CA GLY A 215 -6.36 0.92 6.65
C GLY A 215 -5.11 1.53 7.28
N GLY A 216 -3.93 0.96 7.06
CA GLY A 216 -2.64 1.50 7.50
C GLY A 216 -2.15 2.64 6.62
N ALA A 217 -0.98 3.17 6.96
CA ALA A 217 -0.42 4.35 6.34
C ALA A 217 0.47 4.02 5.14
N LEU A 218 0.33 4.77 4.04
CA LEU A 218 1.38 5.01 3.06
C LEU A 218 1.97 6.38 3.33
N VAL A 219 3.28 6.45 3.57
CA VAL A 219 3.96 7.70 3.95
C VAL A 219 5.13 8.02 3.03
N ASP A 220 5.48 9.31 2.94
CA ASP A 220 6.71 9.76 2.29
C ASP A 220 7.94 9.52 3.18
N MET A 221 9.14 9.78 2.67
CA MET A 221 10.40 9.60 3.40
C MET A 221 10.61 10.60 4.57
N LYS A 222 9.65 11.51 4.80
CA LYS A 222 9.57 12.36 6.01
C LYS A 222 8.59 11.81 7.05
N GLY A 223 7.95 10.67 6.78
CA GLY A 223 6.94 10.05 7.63
C GLY A 223 5.60 10.80 7.61
N ARG A 224 5.26 11.50 6.52
CA ARG A 224 3.99 12.18 6.37
C ARG A 224 3.04 11.32 5.54
N LEU A 225 1.80 11.21 5.98
CA LEU A 225 0.76 10.42 5.34
C LEU A 225 0.47 10.94 3.93
N VAL A 226 0.61 10.09 2.91
CA VAL A 226 0.27 10.40 1.52
C VAL A 226 -0.87 9.52 0.98
N GLY A 227 -1.21 8.44 1.69
CA GLY A 227 -2.35 7.59 1.33
C GLY A 227 -2.71 6.59 2.42
N ILE A 228 -3.87 5.96 2.29
CA ILE A 228 -4.35 4.87 3.13
C ILE A 228 -4.23 3.57 2.35
N ASN A 229 -3.43 2.63 2.85
CA ASN A 229 -3.23 1.33 2.22
C ASN A 229 -4.55 0.58 2.08
N THR A 230 -4.79 -0.01 0.91
CA THR A 230 -5.94 -0.89 0.70
C THR A 230 -5.47 -2.16 -0.01
N ALA A 231 -5.63 -3.30 0.67
CA ALA A 231 -5.35 -4.62 0.09
C ALA A 231 -6.58 -5.04 -0.72
N ILE A 232 -6.54 -4.75 -1.99
CA ILE A 232 -7.59 -5.15 -2.93
C ILE A 232 -7.27 -6.56 -3.38
N ALA A 233 -8.28 -7.44 -3.36
CA ALA A 233 -8.14 -8.78 -3.89
C ALA A 233 -7.73 -8.69 -5.37
N THR A 234 -6.47 -8.99 -5.66
CA THR A 234 -5.98 -9.07 -7.04
C THR A 234 -6.66 -10.26 -7.74
N ALA A 235 -7.09 -10.04 -8.98
CA ALA A 235 -7.70 -11.07 -9.80
C ALA A 235 -6.82 -12.34 -9.83
N GLY A 236 -7.33 -13.45 -9.24
CA GLY A 236 -6.61 -14.72 -9.27
C GLY A 236 -6.54 -15.48 -7.95
N GLY A 237 -7.08 -14.97 -6.85
CA GLY A 237 -7.22 -15.72 -5.59
C GLY A 237 -5.89 -16.09 -4.89
N GLN A 238 -4.76 -15.54 -5.30
CA GLN A 238 -3.49 -15.72 -4.59
C GLN A 238 -3.40 -14.70 -3.46
N SER A 239 -3.31 -15.16 -2.23
CA SER A 239 -3.03 -14.34 -1.06
C SER A 239 -1.54 -13.94 -1.08
N GLY A 240 -1.27 -12.64 -1.02
CA GLY A 240 0.08 -12.06 -0.94
C GLY A 240 0.38 -11.02 -2.01
N SER A 241 1.30 -10.11 -1.69
CA SER A 241 1.71 -9.04 -2.60
C SER A 241 2.51 -9.62 -3.77
N ILE A 242 2.12 -9.25 -4.98
CA ILE A 242 2.83 -9.53 -6.23
C ILE A 242 3.57 -8.30 -6.77
N GLY A 243 3.85 -7.29 -5.91
CA GLY A 243 4.42 -6.01 -6.32
C GLY A 243 3.37 -5.02 -6.84
N LEU A 244 2.08 -5.29 -6.58
CA LEU A 244 0.96 -4.41 -6.90
C LEU A 244 0.21 -4.10 -5.60
N GLY A 245 0.56 -2.99 -4.98
CA GLY A 245 -0.13 -2.42 -3.83
C GLY A 245 -0.89 -1.16 -4.24
N PHE A 246 -1.94 -0.82 -3.51
CA PHE A 246 -2.75 0.36 -3.76
C PHE A 246 -3.00 1.14 -2.47
N ALA A 247 -3.13 2.46 -2.62
CA ALA A 247 -3.51 3.32 -1.50
C ALA A 247 -4.47 4.41 -1.98
N ILE A 248 -5.44 4.75 -1.12
CA ILE A 248 -6.37 5.85 -1.32
C ILE A 248 -5.64 7.16 -1.05
N PRO A 249 -5.62 8.14 -1.96
CA PRO A 249 -4.93 9.42 -1.78
C PRO A 249 -5.37 10.15 -0.50
N VAL A 250 -4.41 10.79 0.19
CA VAL A 250 -4.66 11.42 1.50
C VAL A 250 -5.66 12.56 1.42
N GLU A 251 -5.72 13.34 0.35
CA GLU A 251 -6.70 14.42 0.17
C GLU A 251 -8.12 13.87 0.15
N GLN A 252 -8.35 12.80 -0.61
CA GLN A 252 -9.66 12.13 -0.66
C GLN A 252 -10.01 11.53 0.70
N ALA A 253 -9.07 10.79 1.31
CA ALA A 253 -9.28 10.17 2.61
C ALA A 253 -9.60 11.19 3.70
N ARG A 254 -8.89 12.34 3.72
CA ARG A 254 -9.10 13.44 4.65
C ARG A 254 -10.48 14.09 4.46
N ARG A 255 -10.87 14.42 3.22
CA ARG A 255 -12.18 15.01 2.93
C ARG A 255 -13.31 14.12 3.40
N VAL A 256 -13.27 12.85 3.00
CA VAL A 256 -14.28 11.84 3.39
C VAL A 256 -14.30 11.67 4.92
N ALA A 257 -13.14 11.53 5.56
CA ALA A 257 -13.06 11.40 7.02
C ALA A 257 -13.68 12.60 7.75
N GLN A 258 -13.43 13.82 7.26
CA GLN A 258 -14.02 15.03 7.84
C GLN A 258 -15.55 15.01 7.73
N GLU A 259 -16.11 14.67 6.56
CA GLU A 259 -17.56 14.55 6.36
C GLU A 259 -18.17 13.47 7.27
N LEU A 260 -17.49 12.31 7.42
CA LEU A 260 -17.94 11.25 8.32
C LEU A 260 -17.94 11.69 9.79
N VAL A 261 -16.96 12.48 10.22
CA VAL A 261 -16.91 13.03 11.58
C VAL A 261 -18.01 14.05 11.82
N ASP A 262 -18.25 14.93 10.84
CA ASP A 262 -19.19 16.05 11.01
C ASP A 262 -20.67 15.62 10.86
N THR A 263 -20.93 14.67 9.96
CA THR A 263 -22.31 14.32 9.56
C THR A 263 -22.64 12.83 9.65
N GLY A 264 -21.65 11.97 9.84
CA GLY A 264 -21.77 10.50 9.78
C GLY A 264 -21.92 9.96 8.35
N LYS A 265 -21.86 10.79 7.32
CA LYS A 265 -22.03 10.40 5.92
C LYS A 265 -21.07 11.15 5.03
N ALA A 266 -20.59 10.48 3.98
CA ALA A 266 -19.78 11.10 2.93
C ALA A 266 -20.63 11.46 1.71
N THR A 267 -20.11 12.39 0.92
CA THR A 267 -20.68 12.81 -0.37
C THR A 267 -19.68 12.55 -1.49
N HIS A 268 -20.20 12.23 -2.68
CA HIS A 268 -19.36 11.93 -3.85
C HIS A 268 -19.73 12.84 -5.01
N ALA A 269 -18.68 13.28 -5.72
CA ALA A 269 -18.87 14.04 -6.95
C ALA A 269 -19.45 13.16 -8.05
N ILE A 270 -20.43 13.69 -8.76
CA ILE A 270 -21.05 13.09 -9.95
C ILE A 270 -21.17 14.12 -11.06
N ILE A 271 -21.22 13.66 -12.30
CA ILE A 271 -21.51 14.50 -13.46
C ILE A 271 -22.85 14.16 -14.12
N GLY A 272 -23.54 13.12 -13.64
CA GLY A 272 -24.87 12.75 -14.15
C GLY A 272 -24.80 12.07 -15.52
N VAL A 273 -23.89 11.12 -15.71
CA VAL A 273 -23.84 10.22 -16.87
C VAL A 273 -23.83 8.78 -16.44
N GLN A 274 -24.42 7.90 -17.25
CA GLN A 274 -24.28 6.46 -17.11
C GLN A 274 -23.24 5.97 -18.12
N VAL A 275 -22.26 5.22 -17.61
CA VAL A 275 -21.19 4.62 -18.42
C VAL A 275 -20.99 3.16 -18.05
N PRO A 276 -20.73 2.25 -19.00
CA PRO A 276 -20.31 0.90 -18.69
C PRO A 276 -18.86 0.93 -18.15
N SER A 277 -18.53 0.02 -17.24
CA SER A 277 -17.16 -0.08 -16.70
C SER A 277 -16.13 -0.30 -17.79
N ARG A 278 -16.47 -1.08 -18.80
CA ARG A 278 -15.63 -1.37 -19.98
C ARG A 278 -16.48 -1.32 -21.25
N ASP A 279 -15.89 -0.81 -22.32
CA ASP A 279 -16.45 -0.76 -23.67
C ASP A 279 -15.31 -1.00 -24.67
N ASP A 280 -15.64 -1.34 -25.91
CA ASP A 280 -14.68 -1.48 -27.03
C ASP A 280 -14.13 -0.11 -27.49
N ALA A 281 -14.76 0.99 -27.07
CA ALA A 281 -14.28 2.35 -27.35
C ALA A 281 -13.09 2.71 -26.43
N TYR A 282 -12.07 3.35 -27.01
CA TYR A 282 -11.03 4.01 -26.20
C TYR A 282 -11.60 5.31 -25.61
N GLY A 283 -12.01 5.25 -24.35
CA GLY A 283 -12.71 6.30 -23.62
C GLY A 283 -13.94 5.78 -22.89
N ALA A 284 -14.64 6.62 -22.15
CA ALA A 284 -15.89 6.29 -21.48
C ALA A 284 -17.09 6.69 -22.36
N ARG A 285 -17.81 5.69 -22.89
CA ARG A 285 -19.02 5.92 -23.67
C ARG A 285 -20.19 6.31 -22.75
N VAL A 286 -20.79 7.44 -23.00
CA VAL A 286 -22.02 7.89 -22.33
C VAL A 286 -23.19 7.13 -22.91
N VAL A 287 -23.82 6.27 -22.10
CA VAL A 287 -25.04 5.54 -22.50
C VAL A 287 -26.26 6.42 -22.32
N GLU A 288 -26.30 7.18 -21.23
CA GLU A 288 -27.42 8.05 -20.87
C GLU A 288 -26.89 9.26 -20.10
N VAL A 289 -27.39 10.42 -20.41
CA VAL A 289 -27.19 11.67 -19.65
C VAL A 289 -28.41 11.92 -18.80
N VAL A 290 -28.19 12.13 -17.49
CA VAL A 290 -29.26 12.41 -16.53
C VAL A 290 -29.84 13.82 -16.85
N PRO A 291 -31.14 13.96 -17.14
CA PRO A 291 -31.76 15.26 -17.39
C PRO A 291 -31.51 16.23 -16.23
N ASP A 292 -31.26 17.51 -16.58
CA ASP A 292 -30.91 18.57 -15.63
C ASP A 292 -29.63 18.27 -14.77
N GLY A 293 -28.90 17.23 -15.12
CA GLY A 293 -27.61 16.89 -14.50
C GLY A 293 -26.46 17.82 -14.92
N PRO A 294 -25.29 17.74 -14.29
CA PRO A 294 -24.13 18.55 -14.67
C PRO A 294 -23.70 18.37 -16.13
N ALA A 295 -23.66 17.13 -16.62
CA ALA A 295 -23.32 16.85 -18.03
C ALA A 295 -24.34 17.39 -19.04
N ASP A 296 -25.63 17.27 -18.72
CA ASP A 296 -26.70 17.80 -19.53
C ASP A 296 -26.61 19.33 -19.65
N ARG A 297 -26.45 20.01 -18.50
CA ARG A 297 -26.25 21.47 -18.48
C ARG A 297 -24.99 21.93 -19.24
N ALA A 298 -23.98 21.10 -19.31
CA ALA A 298 -22.75 21.37 -20.07
C ALA A 298 -22.87 21.00 -21.56
N GLY A 299 -24.00 20.37 -21.98
CA GLY A 299 -24.26 20.00 -23.38
C GLY A 299 -23.51 18.72 -23.82
N ILE A 300 -23.16 17.81 -22.93
CA ILE A 300 -22.64 16.50 -23.29
C ILE A 300 -23.78 15.62 -23.77
N PRO A 301 -23.75 15.12 -25.03
CA PRO A 301 -24.89 14.35 -25.57
C PRO A 301 -24.75 12.84 -25.21
N ASP A 302 -25.86 12.13 -25.33
CA ASP A 302 -25.87 10.67 -25.35
C ASP A 302 -24.94 10.14 -26.45
N ASN A 303 -24.34 8.98 -26.24
CA ASN A 303 -23.39 8.33 -27.11
C ASN A 303 -22.06 9.11 -27.34
N ALA A 304 -21.83 10.21 -26.62
CA ALA A 304 -20.50 10.82 -26.57
C ALA A 304 -19.49 9.85 -25.95
N ILE A 305 -18.22 9.96 -26.36
CA ILE A 305 -17.10 9.21 -25.76
C ILE A 305 -16.23 10.20 -25.02
N ILE A 306 -16.24 10.18 -23.69
CA ILE A 306 -15.37 11.02 -22.85
C ILE A 306 -13.97 10.46 -22.93
N VAL A 307 -13.02 11.27 -23.38
CA VAL A 307 -11.63 10.86 -23.62
C VAL A 307 -10.63 11.52 -22.68
N ARG A 308 -11.03 12.63 -21.99
CA ARG A 308 -10.17 13.34 -21.07
C ARG A 308 -10.96 14.09 -20.00
N ILE A 309 -10.39 14.15 -18.79
CA ILE A 309 -10.80 15.03 -17.69
C ILE A 309 -9.59 15.84 -17.27
N ASP A 310 -9.65 17.16 -17.35
CA ASP A 310 -8.51 18.05 -17.18
C ASP A 310 -7.31 17.55 -18.04
N ASP A 311 -6.15 17.30 -17.43
CA ASP A 311 -5.00 16.75 -18.13
C ASP A 311 -4.95 15.21 -18.16
N ARG A 312 -5.93 14.55 -17.58
CA ARG A 312 -5.98 13.10 -17.42
C ARG A 312 -6.72 12.43 -18.57
N VAL A 313 -6.08 11.42 -19.19
CA VAL A 313 -6.70 10.57 -20.22
C VAL A 313 -7.71 9.62 -19.58
N VAL A 314 -8.89 9.52 -20.16
CA VAL A 314 -9.95 8.57 -19.82
C VAL A 314 -9.87 7.41 -20.82
N THR A 315 -9.63 6.20 -20.32
CA THR A 315 -9.47 4.98 -21.14
C THR A 315 -10.74 4.13 -21.20
N ASP A 316 -11.60 4.23 -20.17
CA ASP A 316 -12.80 3.43 -19.96
C ASP A 316 -13.73 4.10 -18.92
N GLY A 317 -14.86 3.48 -18.62
CA GLY A 317 -15.83 3.98 -17.64
C GLY A 317 -15.26 4.00 -16.22
N ASP A 318 -14.47 3.00 -15.82
CA ASP A 318 -13.88 2.95 -14.49
C ASP A 318 -12.89 4.12 -14.29
N SER A 319 -12.12 4.48 -15.31
CA SER A 319 -11.19 5.62 -15.26
C SER A 319 -11.94 6.97 -15.18
N LEU A 320 -13.10 7.09 -15.82
CA LEU A 320 -13.98 8.25 -15.66
C LEU A 320 -14.54 8.34 -14.24
N ILE A 321 -15.10 7.23 -13.73
CA ILE A 321 -15.71 7.18 -12.40
C ILE A 321 -14.66 7.53 -11.34
N ALA A 322 -13.47 6.94 -11.40
CA ALA A 322 -12.36 7.23 -10.50
C ALA A 322 -11.99 8.72 -10.53
N ALA A 323 -11.82 9.29 -11.72
CA ALA A 323 -11.43 10.68 -11.91
C ALA A 323 -12.47 11.67 -11.35
N ILE A 324 -13.77 11.40 -11.53
CA ILE A 324 -14.82 12.24 -10.98
C ILE A 324 -14.93 12.09 -9.46
N ARG A 325 -14.90 10.85 -8.92
CA ARG A 325 -15.01 10.59 -7.48
C ARG A 325 -13.83 11.08 -6.67
N SER A 326 -12.66 11.31 -7.28
CA SER A 326 -11.53 11.93 -6.62
C SER A 326 -11.73 13.43 -6.34
N ARG A 327 -12.71 14.08 -7.01
CA ARG A 327 -13.07 15.49 -6.82
C ARG A 327 -14.07 15.67 -5.69
N ALA A 328 -14.16 16.91 -5.20
CA ALA A 328 -15.24 17.30 -4.30
C ALA A 328 -16.50 17.68 -5.11
N PRO A 329 -17.71 17.46 -4.56
CA PRO A 329 -18.91 18.07 -5.13
C PRO A 329 -18.77 19.59 -5.21
N GLY A 330 -19.13 20.18 -6.37
CA GLY A 330 -18.98 21.60 -6.65
C GLY A 330 -17.70 21.98 -7.38
N ASP A 331 -16.72 21.08 -7.51
CA ASP A 331 -15.53 21.32 -8.29
C ASP A 331 -15.88 21.45 -9.79
N THR A 332 -15.17 22.35 -10.49
CA THR A 332 -15.26 22.46 -11.94
C THR A 332 -14.19 21.62 -12.59
N VAL A 333 -14.57 20.74 -13.50
CA VAL A 333 -13.66 19.88 -14.28
C VAL A 333 -13.81 20.16 -15.77
N LYS A 334 -12.73 20.12 -16.52
CA LYS A 334 -12.73 20.20 -17.98
C LYS A 334 -12.93 18.81 -18.57
N ILE A 335 -14.05 18.58 -19.26
CA ILE A 335 -14.33 17.30 -19.91
C ILE A 335 -14.16 17.46 -21.41
N THR A 336 -13.26 16.66 -21.98
CA THR A 336 -13.10 16.53 -23.43
C THR A 336 -13.76 15.23 -23.88
N TYR A 337 -14.68 15.35 -24.83
CA TYR A 337 -15.40 14.22 -25.40
C TYR A 337 -15.45 14.28 -26.92
N LYS A 338 -15.64 13.12 -27.55
CA LYS A 338 -15.92 12.97 -28.97
C LYS A 338 -17.42 12.78 -29.15
N THR A 339 -18.02 13.59 -30.04
CA THR A 339 -19.41 13.41 -30.47
C THR A 339 -19.54 12.15 -31.34
N PRO A 340 -20.77 11.63 -31.58
CA PRO A 340 -20.99 10.53 -32.52
C PRO A 340 -20.48 10.81 -33.93
N ASP A 341 -20.42 12.09 -34.33
CA ASP A 341 -19.89 12.52 -35.65
C ASP A 341 -18.35 12.57 -35.66
N GLY A 342 -17.67 12.27 -34.53
CA GLY A 342 -16.21 12.23 -34.41
C GLY A 342 -15.55 13.56 -34.09
N ASN A 343 -16.31 14.65 -33.89
CA ASN A 343 -15.75 15.95 -33.48
C ASN A 343 -15.38 15.93 -32.01
N GLU A 344 -14.21 16.52 -31.67
CA GLU A 344 -13.76 16.65 -30.29
C GLU A 344 -14.19 18.02 -29.73
N THR A 345 -14.77 18.01 -28.54
CA THR A 345 -15.29 19.19 -27.85
C THR A 345 -14.84 19.16 -26.38
N THR A 346 -14.47 20.32 -25.84
CA THR A 346 -14.13 20.48 -24.42
C THR A 346 -15.12 21.43 -23.75
N VAL A 347 -15.67 21.02 -22.60
CA VAL A 347 -16.63 21.81 -21.82
C VAL A 347 -16.22 21.80 -20.35
N ASP A 348 -16.58 22.87 -19.64
CA ASP A 348 -16.45 22.93 -18.18
C ASP A 348 -17.72 22.35 -17.54
N VAL A 349 -17.54 21.41 -16.62
CA VAL A 349 -18.63 20.75 -15.90
C VAL A 349 -18.44 20.99 -14.40
N VAL A 350 -19.45 21.59 -13.76
CA VAL A 350 -19.49 21.70 -12.29
C VAL A 350 -20.09 20.43 -11.73
N THR A 351 -19.33 19.67 -10.96
CA THR A 351 -19.77 18.41 -10.36
C THR A 351 -20.92 18.65 -9.37
N ALA A 352 -21.84 17.71 -9.26
CA ALA A 352 -22.88 17.69 -8.23
C ALA A 352 -22.56 16.66 -7.15
N SER A 353 -23.29 16.71 -6.03
CA SER A 353 -23.28 15.68 -5.02
C SER A 353 -24.25 14.54 -5.36
N ASP A 354 -23.87 13.29 -5.13
CA ASP A 354 -24.74 12.12 -5.25
C ASP A 354 -25.91 12.15 -4.24
N SER A 355 -25.83 12.95 -3.18
CA SER A 355 -26.90 13.15 -2.20
C SER A 355 -27.94 14.18 -2.65
N ALA A 356 -27.67 14.98 -3.70
CA ALA A 356 -28.56 16.04 -4.17
C ALA A 356 -29.77 15.52 -4.98
N GLY A 357 -29.85 14.24 -5.28
CA GLY A 357 -30.90 13.60 -6.10
C GLY A 357 -31.79 12.61 -5.35
N ARG A 358 -31.78 12.61 -4.01
CA ARG A 358 -32.65 11.73 -3.19
C ARG A 358 -33.63 12.51 -2.36
#